data_0071d14ed782f0ea5913d5bb107b58b0
#
_entry.id   0071d14ed782f0ea5913d5bb107b58b0
#
_cell.length_a   1.000
_cell.length_b   1.000
_cell.length_c   1.000
_cell.angle_alpha   90.00
_cell.angle_beta   90.00
_cell.angle_gamma   90.00
#
_symmetry.space_group_name_H-M   'P 1'
#
loop_
_entity.id
_entity.type
_entity.pdbx_description
1 polymer ?
#
loop_
_entity_poly.entity_id
_entity_poly.type
_entity_poly.pdbx_seq_one_letter_code
_entity_poly.pdbx_strand_id
1 'polypeptide(L)'
;MTKGAAADQDRAIAWARDNGINFFDTAASYGNGTSEVNLGRALNGNTDGIVVSTKVGLSNDDLSDIAGSITRSLDASLTRLKLDHVEIFQLHNTLGHSNSQGMLNFEQVMDEVIPAFERLKKAGKVRFLGFTAKGDTDDLHKLVECGSFNSAQIFYNLLVPSAGETVPDNYPSDDFRKLIDVALDSGVGAIGVRVLAGGALSGNENRHPLGMPSVAPIGSETDYSTDVQRARQFIPLIEAGYAASLPELAIRYVISNPVLPTTEIGIATLEELQQAAAAVNKGPLSDDALAQIKKIQAAFVA
;
A
#
# COMPACT_ATOMS: atom_id res chain seq x y z
N MET A 1 1.59 11.23 -7.04
CA MET A 1 1.59 12.26 -8.12
C MET A 1 0.86 13.56 -7.75
N THR A 2 0.95 14.00 -6.51
CA THR A 2 0.23 15.20 -6.01
C THR A 2 1.04 16.50 -6.14
N LYS A 3 2.33 16.40 -6.38
CA LYS A 3 3.27 17.53 -6.50
C LYS A 3 4.24 17.29 -7.65
N GLY A 4 5.01 18.32 -8.00
CA GLY A 4 6.01 18.27 -9.08
C GLY A 4 5.46 18.74 -10.43
N ALA A 5 6.35 18.91 -11.41
CA ALA A 5 5.98 19.35 -12.75
C ALA A 5 5.27 18.23 -13.52
N ALA A 6 4.25 18.60 -14.31
CA ALA A 6 3.48 17.64 -15.12
C ALA A 6 4.39 16.80 -16.05
N ALA A 7 5.37 17.44 -16.68
CA ALA A 7 6.31 16.76 -17.58
C ALA A 7 7.16 15.69 -16.88
N ASP A 8 7.52 15.91 -15.60
CA ASP A 8 8.28 14.92 -14.81
C ASP A 8 7.42 13.71 -14.45
N GLN A 9 6.15 13.97 -14.10
CA GLN A 9 5.18 12.93 -13.82
C GLN A 9 4.90 12.08 -15.07
N ASP A 10 4.71 12.73 -16.21
CA ASP A 10 4.44 12.04 -17.48
C ASP A 10 5.63 11.19 -17.91
N ARG A 11 6.88 11.71 -17.74
CA ARG A 11 8.08 10.92 -17.98
C ARG A 11 8.22 9.71 -17.05
N ALA A 12 7.88 9.88 -15.78
CA ALA A 12 7.94 8.77 -14.81
C ALA A 12 6.94 7.65 -15.17
N ILE A 13 5.69 8.00 -15.54
CA ILE A 13 4.68 7.02 -15.95
C ILE A 13 5.07 6.36 -17.28
N ALA A 14 5.56 7.12 -18.26
CA ALA A 14 6.03 6.56 -19.53
C ALA A 14 7.19 5.57 -19.29
N TRP A 15 8.19 5.97 -18.50
CA TRP A 15 9.30 5.09 -18.15
C TRP A 15 8.85 3.82 -17.43
N ALA A 16 7.92 3.93 -16.47
CA ALA A 16 7.36 2.78 -15.76
C ALA A 16 6.78 1.76 -16.74
N ARG A 17 5.95 2.21 -17.68
CA ARG A 17 5.32 1.37 -18.70
C ARG A 17 6.34 0.71 -19.62
N ASP A 18 7.32 1.47 -20.10
CA ASP A 18 8.37 0.98 -20.99
C ASP A 18 9.27 -0.06 -20.31
N ASN A 19 9.29 -0.09 -18.97
CA ASN A 19 10.06 -1.04 -18.16
C ASN A 19 9.19 -2.12 -17.47
N GLY A 20 7.97 -2.35 -17.97
CA GLY A 20 7.13 -3.47 -17.55
C GLY A 20 6.37 -3.25 -16.24
N ILE A 21 6.37 -2.04 -15.68
CA ILE A 21 5.55 -1.70 -14.52
C ILE A 21 4.14 -1.39 -15.02
N ASN A 22 3.19 -2.24 -14.66
CA ASN A 22 1.82 -2.17 -15.17
C ASN A 22 0.75 -1.97 -14.08
N PHE A 23 1.13 -1.81 -12.82
CA PHE A 23 0.20 -1.57 -11.71
C PHE A 23 0.36 -0.12 -11.22
N PHE A 24 -0.72 0.67 -11.30
CA PHE A 24 -0.76 2.07 -10.89
C PHE A 24 -1.83 2.28 -9.83
N ASP A 25 -1.40 2.55 -8.59
CA ASP A 25 -2.29 2.81 -7.47
C ASP A 25 -2.44 4.31 -7.19
N THR A 26 -3.66 4.72 -6.97
CA THR A 26 -4.03 6.09 -6.58
C THR A 26 -5.19 6.07 -5.58
N ALA A 27 -5.69 7.23 -5.20
CA ALA A 27 -6.89 7.39 -4.38
C ALA A 27 -7.50 8.77 -4.55
N ALA A 28 -8.81 8.87 -4.36
CA ALA A 28 -9.54 10.14 -4.33
C ALA A 28 -8.99 11.11 -3.26
N SER A 29 -8.51 10.59 -2.12
CA SER A 29 -7.91 11.37 -1.04
C SER A 29 -6.50 11.90 -1.35
N TYR A 30 -5.79 11.36 -2.35
CA TYR A 30 -4.42 11.76 -2.62
C TYR A 30 -4.36 13.12 -3.32
N GLY A 31 -4.04 14.15 -2.53
CA GLY A 31 -4.06 15.54 -2.98
C GLY A 31 -5.45 16.01 -3.42
N ASN A 32 -6.50 15.52 -2.76
CA ASN A 32 -7.89 15.83 -3.07
C ASN A 32 -8.21 15.62 -4.57
N GLY A 33 -7.90 14.42 -5.07
CA GLY A 33 -8.11 14.03 -6.46
C GLY A 33 -7.00 14.44 -7.44
N THR A 34 -6.03 15.25 -7.03
CA THR A 34 -4.94 15.70 -7.91
C THR A 34 -4.12 14.51 -8.45
N SER A 35 -3.91 13.47 -7.63
CA SER A 35 -3.19 12.26 -8.07
C SER A 35 -3.91 11.55 -9.22
N GLU A 36 -5.23 11.41 -9.14
CA GLU A 36 -6.05 10.81 -10.20
C GLU A 36 -6.07 11.65 -11.48
N VAL A 37 -6.18 12.98 -11.36
CA VAL A 37 -6.10 13.89 -12.52
C VAL A 37 -4.76 13.75 -13.23
N ASN A 38 -3.66 13.71 -12.48
CA ASN A 38 -2.32 13.58 -13.04
C ASN A 38 -2.07 12.20 -13.66
N LEU A 39 -2.56 11.13 -13.01
CA LEU A 39 -2.48 9.79 -13.59
C LEU A 39 -3.30 9.69 -14.88
N GLY A 40 -4.55 10.16 -14.88
CA GLY A 40 -5.40 10.17 -16.06
C GLY A 40 -4.83 10.98 -17.22
N ARG A 41 -4.15 12.11 -16.93
CA ARG A 41 -3.40 12.87 -17.95
C ARG A 41 -2.25 12.05 -18.51
N ALA A 42 -1.43 11.44 -17.65
CA ALA A 42 -0.22 10.71 -18.05
C ALA A 42 -0.54 9.41 -18.83
N LEU A 43 -1.61 8.71 -18.46
CA LEU A 43 -2.09 7.52 -19.16
C LEU A 43 -2.74 7.88 -20.50
N ASN A 44 -3.40 9.04 -20.58
CA ASN A 44 -4.05 9.56 -21.78
C ASN A 44 -4.95 8.53 -22.49
N GLY A 45 -5.74 7.77 -21.71
CA GLY A 45 -6.63 6.71 -22.20
C GLY A 45 -5.94 5.43 -22.67
N ASN A 46 -4.62 5.36 -22.64
CA ASN A 46 -3.88 4.15 -23.00
C ASN A 46 -3.67 3.26 -21.77
N THR A 47 -4.58 2.32 -21.57
CA THR A 47 -4.60 1.39 -20.41
C THR A 47 -4.39 -0.07 -20.80
N ASP A 48 -4.00 -0.36 -22.04
CA ASP A 48 -3.75 -1.73 -22.49
C ASP A 48 -2.66 -2.40 -21.63
N GLY A 49 -3.01 -3.53 -21.02
CA GLY A 49 -2.13 -4.28 -20.14
C GLY A 49 -1.83 -3.61 -18.79
N ILE A 50 -2.55 -2.54 -18.43
CA ILE A 50 -2.38 -1.78 -17.20
C ILE A 50 -3.48 -2.12 -16.19
N VAL A 51 -3.11 -2.20 -14.94
CA VAL A 51 -4.02 -2.26 -13.78
C VAL A 51 -4.04 -0.89 -13.13
N VAL A 52 -5.19 -0.25 -13.12
CA VAL A 52 -5.43 1.00 -12.38
C VAL A 52 -6.23 0.67 -11.14
N SER A 53 -5.71 1.07 -9.98
CA SER A 53 -6.36 0.95 -8.68
C SER A 53 -6.67 2.32 -8.13
N THR A 54 -7.92 2.53 -7.67
CA THR A 54 -8.28 3.70 -6.87
C THR A 54 -9.14 3.32 -5.67
N LYS A 55 -9.40 4.29 -4.78
CA LYS A 55 -9.95 3.99 -3.46
C LYS A 55 -11.02 5.01 -3.06
N VAL A 56 -11.97 4.56 -2.26
CA VAL A 56 -12.93 5.40 -1.55
C VAL A 56 -12.64 5.39 -0.05
N GLY A 57 -12.56 6.58 0.55
CA GLY A 57 -12.61 6.77 1.99
C GLY A 57 -13.92 7.48 2.35
N LEU A 58 -14.67 6.93 3.27
CA LEU A 58 -15.92 7.48 3.78
C LEU A 58 -15.66 8.33 5.02
N SER A 59 -16.24 9.51 5.06
CA SER A 59 -16.29 10.38 6.25
C SER A 59 -17.52 10.06 7.09
N ASN A 60 -17.61 10.66 8.28
CA ASN A 60 -18.81 10.50 9.12
C ASN A 60 -20.09 11.00 8.43
N ASP A 61 -19.99 12.05 7.60
CA ASP A 61 -21.14 12.58 6.86
C ASP A 61 -21.66 11.58 5.81
N ASP A 62 -20.76 10.74 5.28
CA ASP A 62 -21.08 9.71 4.27
C ASP A 62 -21.82 8.51 4.88
N LEU A 63 -21.76 8.30 6.21
CA LEU A 63 -22.37 7.16 6.88
C LEU A 63 -23.91 7.17 6.83
N SER A 64 -24.51 8.32 6.54
CA SER A 64 -25.98 8.42 6.34
C SER A 64 -26.45 7.88 4.99
N ASP A 65 -25.53 7.75 4.00
CA ASP A 65 -25.78 7.24 2.64
C ASP A 65 -24.50 6.61 2.08
N ILE A 66 -24.01 5.54 2.73
CA ILE A 66 -22.76 4.84 2.35
C ILE A 66 -22.79 4.45 0.87
N ALA A 67 -23.87 3.85 0.41
CA ALA A 67 -23.97 3.35 -0.96
C ALA A 67 -23.95 4.49 -2.01
N GLY A 68 -24.65 5.58 -1.74
CA GLY A 68 -24.64 6.77 -2.60
C GLY A 68 -23.28 7.46 -2.59
N SER A 69 -22.64 7.59 -1.43
CA SER A 69 -21.31 8.20 -1.30
C SER A 69 -20.24 7.40 -2.05
N ILE A 70 -20.26 6.08 -1.95
CA ILE A 70 -19.38 5.19 -2.72
C ILE A 70 -19.57 5.40 -4.23
N THR A 71 -20.81 5.44 -4.70
CA THR A 71 -21.13 5.61 -6.12
C THR A 71 -20.64 6.97 -6.64
N ARG A 72 -20.95 8.04 -5.92
CA ARG A 72 -20.51 9.41 -6.26
C ARG A 72 -18.98 9.52 -6.27
N SER A 73 -18.32 8.90 -5.30
CA SER A 73 -16.86 8.89 -5.20
C SER A 73 -16.21 8.22 -6.41
N LEU A 74 -16.68 7.03 -6.81
CA LEU A 74 -16.14 6.34 -7.97
C LEU A 74 -16.41 7.12 -9.26
N ASP A 75 -17.62 7.65 -9.47
CA ASP A 75 -17.95 8.41 -10.68
C ASP A 75 -17.07 9.66 -10.82
N ALA A 76 -16.80 10.34 -9.71
CA ALA A 76 -15.87 11.44 -9.66
C ALA A 76 -14.41 11.00 -9.94
N SER A 77 -13.99 9.83 -9.43
CA SER A 77 -12.67 9.24 -9.69
C SER A 77 -12.49 8.88 -11.17
N LEU A 78 -13.47 8.22 -11.78
CA LEU A 78 -13.45 7.88 -13.21
C LEU A 78 -13.37 9.14 -14.08
N THR A 79 -14.10 10.19 -13.72
CA THR A 79 -14.02 11.50 -14.40
C THR A 79 -12.61 12.09 -14.33
N ARG A 80 -11.96 12.08 -13.14
CA ARG A 80 -10.60 12.59 -12.97
C ARG A 80 -9.56 11.74 -13.69
N LEU A 81 -9.70 10.43 -13.66
CA LEU A 81 -8.85 9.47 -14.37
C LEU A 81 -9.07 9.48 -15.89
N LYS A 82 -10.21 9.99 -16.36
CA LYS A 82 -10.66 9.93 -17.78
C LYS A 82 -10.78 8.49 -18.27
N LEU A 83 -11.34 7.62 -17.44
CA LEU A 83 -11.57 6.20 -17.69
C LEU A 83 -13.04 5.86 -17.50
N ASP A 84 -13.50 4.83 -18.21
CA ASP A 84 -14.86 4.30 -18.06
C ASP A 84 -14.96 3.28 -16.91
N HIS A 85 -13.84 2.66 -16.55
CA HIS A 85 -13.72 1.71 -15.44
C HIS A 85 -12.32 1.72 -14.84
N VAL A 86 -12.17 1.10 -13.68
CA VAL A 86 -10.88 0.75 -13.07
C VAL A 86 -10.81 -0.76 -12.80
N GLU A 87 -9.60 -1.31 -12.81
CA GLU A 87 -9.42 -2.73 -12.51
C GLU A 87 -9.69 -3.03 -11.04
N ILE A 88 -9.21 -2.20 -10.12
CA ILE A 88 -9.40 -2.42 -8.69
C ILE A 88 -10.00 -1.18 -8.04
N PHE A 89 -11.07 -1.38 -7.26
CA PHE A 89 -11.64 -0.33 -6.41
C PHE A 89 -11.61 -0.78 -4.96
N GLN A 90 -11.03 0.05 -4.09
CA GLN A 90 -10.70 -0.35 -2.73
C GLN A 90 -11.39 0.51 -1.67
N LEU A 91 -11.82 -0.12 -0.59
CA LEU A 91 -12.18 0.56 0.64
C LEU A 91 -10.91 1.06 1.33
N HIS A 92 -10.87 2.35 1.69
CA HIS A 92 -9.69 3.00 2.28
C HIS A 92 -9.88 3.40 3.75
N ASN A 93 -11.00 3.04 4.34
CA ASN A 93 -11.29 3.31 5.74
C ASN A 93 -10.49 2.41 6.68
N THR A 94 -10.21 2.90 7.87
CA THR A 94 -9.69 2.08 8.97
C THR A 94 -10.85 1.27 9.56
N LEU A 95 -10.61 0.00 9.88
CA LEU A 95 -11.57 -0.86 10.55
C LEU A 95 -11.42 -0.81 12.06
N GLY A 96 -12.54 -0.88 12.76
CA GLY A 96 -12.54 -0.92 14.22
C GLY A 96 -13.89 -0.60 14.84
N HIS A 97 -13.96 -0.75 16.15
CA HIS A 97 -15.18 -0.63 16.92
C HIS A 97 -15.39 0.75 17.54
N SER A 98 -14.48 1.70 17.33
CA SER A 98 -14.62 3.05 17.87
C SER A 98 -15.42 3.94 16.91
N ASN A 99 -16.15 4.90 17.47
CA ASN A 99 -16.82 5.97 16.71
C ASN A 99 -15.84 7.06 16.25
N SER A 100 -14.56 6.71 16.05
CA SER A 100 -13.54 7.62 15.55
C SER A 100 -13.85 8.02 14.12
N GLN A 101 -13.53 9.25 13.77
CA GLN A 101 -13.83 9.80 12.45
C GLN A 101 -13.24 8.92 11.33
N GLY A 102 -14.11 8.49 10.41
CA GLY A 102 -13.74 7.69 9.25
C GLY A 102 -13.42 6.22 9.54
N MET A 103 -13.75 5.69 10.71
CA MET A 103 -13.70 4.23 10.98
C MET A 103 -15.02 3.58 10.59
N LEU A 104 -14.92 2.34 10.10
CA LEU A 104 -16.05 1.46 9.85
C LEU A 104 -15.90 0.19 10.68
N ASN A 105 -17.00 -0.37 11.15
CA ASN A 105 -17.01 -1.69 11.74
C ASN A 105 -17.23 -2.76 10.66
N PHE A 106 -16.99 -4.01 11.02
CA PHE A 106 -17.12 -5.14 10.11
C PHE A 106 -18.54 -5.25 9.51
N GLU A 107 -19.58 -5.06 10.34
CA GLU A 107 -20.99 -5.16 9.93
C GLU A 107 -21.32 -4.09 8.86
N GLN A 108 -20.90 -2.84 9.04
CA GLN A 108 -21.09 -1.79 8.04
C GLN A 108 -20.43 -2.13 6.71
N VAL A 109 -19.25 -2.75 6.74
CA VAL A 109 -18.59 -3.19 5.51
C VAL A 109 -19.40 -4.29 4.83
N MET A 110 -19.85 -5.30 5.59
CA MET A 110 -20.63 -6.42 5.05
C MET A 110 -22.01 -6.00 4.51
N ASP A 111 -22.72 -5.17 5.26
CA ASP A 111 -24.13 -4.89 4.98
C ASP A 111 -24.32 -3.72 4.01
N GLU A 112 -23.36 -2.79 3.92
CA GLU A 112 -23.51 -1.56 3.12
C GLU A 112 -22.42 -1.39 2.06
N VAL A 113 -21.13 -1.55 2.41
CA VAL A 113 -20.02 -1.32 1.46
C VAL A 113 -19.99 -2.39 0.39
N ILE A 114 -19.96 -3.67 0.77
CA ILE A 114 -19.89 -4.80 -0.18
C ILE A 114 -21.07 -4.78 -1.16
N PRO A 115 -22.32 -4.63 -0.75
CA PRO A 115 -23.44 -4.52 -1.70
C PRO A 115 -23.30 -3.32 -2.66
N ALA A 116 -22.75 -2.20 -2.20
CA ALA A 116 -22.49 -1.05 -3.06
C ALA A 116 -21.38 -1.34 -4.10
N PHE A 117 -20.29 -1.94 -3.66
CA PHE A 117 -19.18 -2.36 -4.52
C PHE A 117 -19.63 -3.37 -5.58
N GLU A 118 -20.40 -4.37 -5.19
CA GLU A 118 -20.94 -5.38 -6.11
C GLU A 118 -21.87 -4.76 -7.19
N ARG A 119 -22.67 -3.73 -6.83
CA ARG A 119 -23.47 -2.99 -7.82
C ARG A 119 -22.60 -2.28 -8.85
N LEU A 120 -21.48 -1.65 -8.42
CA LEU A 120 -20.53 -0.98 -9.31
C LEU A 120 -19.81 -1.98 -10.21
N LYS A 121 -19.41 -3.13 -9.68
CA LYS A 121 -18.83 -4.24 -10.44
C LYS A 121 -19.82 -4.77 -11.48
N LYS A 122 -21.07 -4.99 -11.10
CA LYS A 122 -22.13 -5.44 -12.02
C LYS A 122 -22.45 -4.40 -13.10
N ALA A 123 -22.27 -3.11 -12.79
CA ALA A 123 -22.39 -2.02 -13.75
C ALA A 123 -21.18 -1.88 -14.70
N GLY A 124 -20.15 -2.71 -14.54
CA GLY A 124 -18.92 -2.69 -15.36
C GLY A 124 -17.96 -1.55 -15.06
N LYS A 125 -18.17 -0.79 -13.97
CA LYS A 125 -17.29 0.33 -13.57
C LYS A 125 -16.05 -0.13 -12.80
N VAL A 126 -16.07 -1.35 -12.25
CA VAL A 126 -15.00 -1.97 -11.47
C VAL A 126 -14.87 -3.42 -11.86
N ARG A 127 -13.64 -3.91 -11.98
CA ARG A 127 -13.38 -5.32 -12.28
C ARG A 127 -13.21 -6.17 -11.00
N PHE A 128 -12.41 -5.70 -10.06
CA PHE A 128 -12.09 -6.37 -8.81
C PHE A 128 -12.31 -5.45 -7.61
N LEU A 129 -12.76 -6.04 -6.51
CA LEU A 129 -13.00 -5.35 -5.25
C LEU A 129 -11.82 -5.56 -4.29
N GLY A 130 -11.44 -4.51 -3.59
CA GLY A 130 -10.33 -4.59 -2.63
C GLY A 130 -10.54 -3.72 -1.41
N PHE A 131 -9.62 -3.82 -0.48
CA PHE A 131 -9.55 -2.94 0.69
C PHE A 131 -8.10 -2.71 1.13
N THR A 132 -7.87 -1.64 1.87
CA THR A 132 -6.60 -1.39 2.56
C THR A 132 -6.69 -1.93 3.98
N ALA A 133 -5.83 -2.89 4.32
CA ALA A 133 -5.83 -3.55 5.62
C ALA A 133 -5.25 -2.60 6.70
N LYS A 134 -6.14 -1.81 7.30
CA LYS A 134 -5.85 -0.87 8.38
C LYS A 134 -6.85 -1.04 9.50
N GLY A 135 -6.39 -1.09 10.75
CA GLY A 135 -7.23 -1.13 11.93
C GLY A 135 -7.21 -2.48 12.65
N ASP A 136 -8.33 -2.88 13.20
CA ASP A 136 -8.44 -4.06 14.03
C ASP A 136 -8.08 -5.34 13.27
N THR A 137 -7.11 -6.10 13.78
CA THR A 137 -6.58 -7.29 13.10
C THR A 137 -7.62 -8.41 13.00
N ASP A 138 -8.52 -8.57 13.99
CA ASP A 138 -9.58 -9.59 13.91
C ASP A 138 -10.56 -9.27 12.79
N ASP A 139 -10.93 -8.01 12.63
CA ASP A 139 -11.81 -7.57 11.55
C ASP A 139 -11.12 -7.66 10.18
N LEU A 140 -9.81 -7.39 10.11
CA LEU A 140 -9.05 -7.57 8.87
C LEU A 140 -9.03 -9.04 8.42
N HIS A 141 -8.83 -9.99 9.33
CA HIS A 141 -8.89 -11.42 9.04
C HIS A 141 -10.28 -11.81 8.56
N LYS A 142 -11.35 -11.41 9.26
CA LYS A 142 -12.73 -11.65 8.83
C LYS A 142 -13.01 -11.10 7.42
N LEU A 143 -12.50 -9.92 7.06
CA LEU A 143 -12.66 -9.36 5.72
C LEU A 143 -11.93 -10.15 4.65
N VAL A 144 -10.74 -10.65 4.93
CA VAL A 144 -10.02 -11.52 4.00
C VAL A 144 -10.81 -12.81 3.78
N GLU A 145 -11.37 -13.39 4.85
CA GLU A 145 -12.07 -14.68 4.82
C GLU A 145 -13.52 -14.59 4.34
N CYS A 146 -14.12 -13.40 4.26
CA CYS A 146 -15.55 -13.25 3.90
C CYS A 146 -15.88 -13.61 2.45
N GLY A 147 -14.89 -13.80 1.58
CA GLY A 147 -15.08 -14.21 0.19
C GLY A 147 -15.58 -13.12 -0.77
N SER A 148 -15.73 -11.87 -0.31
CA SER A 148 -16.27 -10.77 -1.12
C SER A 148 -15.19 -9.90 -1.76
N PHE A 149 -13.97 -9.90 -1.20
CA PHE A 149 -12.85 -9.13 -1.74
C PHE A 149 -11.92 -9.99 -2.57
N ASN A 150 -11.37 -9.39 -3.63
CA ASN A 150 -10.43 -10.02 -4.54
C ASN A 150 -8.97 -9.63 -4.21
N SER A 151 -8.77 -8.50 -3.53
CA SER A 151 -7.44 -8.01 -3.15
C SER A 151 -7.44 -7.28 -1.82
N ALA A 152 -6.29 -7.28 -1.15
CA ALA A 152 -6.04 -6.52 0.07
C ALA A 152 -4.67 -5.85 -0.01
N GLN A 153 -4.61 -4.53 0.22
CA GLN A 153 -3.35 -3.83 0.46
C GLN A 153 -2.92 -4.06 1.90
N ILE A 154 -1.80 -4.76 2.09
CA ILE A 154 -1.32 -5.21 3.40
C ILE A 154 0.02 -4.54 3.70
N PHE A 155 0.17 -3.97 4.89
CA PHE A 155 1.43 -3.38 5.35
C PHE A 155 2.45 -4.47 5.60
N TYR A 156 3.57 -4.41 4.87
CA TYR A 156 4.66 -5.35 5.04
C TYR A 156 6.00 -4.68 4.72
N ASN A 157 6.89 -4.63 5.70
CA ASN A 157 8.21 -4.04 5.54
C ASN A 157 9.16 -4.46 6.69
N LEU A 158 10.41 -4.02 6.66
CA LEU A 158 11.44 -4.37 7.65
C LEU A 158 11.07 -3.99 9.11
N LEU A 159 10.21 -2.98 9.32
CA LEU A 159 9.77 -2.53 10.65
C LEU A 159 8.46 -3.20 11.08
N VAL A 160 7.65 -3.66 10.13
CA VAL A 160 6.35 -4.28 10.33
C VAL A 160 6.32 -5.62 9.59
N PRO A 161 6.98 -6.66 10.11
CA PRO A 161 7.07 -7.96 9.45
C PRO A 161 5.88 -8.89 9.73
N SER A 162 5.02 -8.53 10.69
CA SER A 162 3.98 -9.40 11.26
C SER A 162 2.93 -9.90 10.24
N ALA A 163 2.76 -9.20 9.12
CA ALA A 163 1.84 -9.66 8.07
C ALA A 163 2.35 -10.90 7.31
N GLY A 164 3.66 -11.15 7.27
CA GLY A 164 4.27 -12.32 6.64
C GLY A 164 4.99 -13.25 7.60
N GLU A 165 5.22 -12.83 8.84
CA GLU A 165 6.02 -13.56 9.82
C GLU A 165 5.41 -13.51 11.21
N THR A 166 5.70 -14.51 12.05
CA THR A 166 5.36 -14.45 13.47
C THR A 166 6.33 -13.53 14.19
N VAL A 167 5.81 -12.64 15.00
CA VAL A 167 6.60 -11.71 15.83
C VAL A 167 6.38 -12.00 17.32
N PRO A 168 7.29 -11.60 18.21
CA PRO A 168 7.08 -11.67 19.67
C PRO A 168 5.89 -10.80 20.11
N ASP A 169 5.20 -11.17 21.20
CA ASP A 169 4.02 -10.45 21.72
C ASP A 169 4.25 -8.97 22.03
N ASN A 170 5.49 -8.57 22.33
CA ASN A 170 5.87 -7.18 22.60
C ASN A 170 6.64 -6.53 21.45
N TYR A 171 6.50 -7.06 20.24
CA TYR A 171 7.11 -6.45 19.05
C TYR A 171 6.52 -5.05 18.82
N PRO A 172 7.35 -4.02 18.61
CA PRO A 172 6.88 -2.63 18.58
C PRO A 172 6.27 -2.24 17.22
N SER A 173 5.24 -2.95 16.80
CA SER A 173 4.40 -2.66 15.64
C SER A 173 3.06 -3.37 15.77
N ASP A 174 2.10 -2.99 14.91
CA ASP A 174 0.87 -3.76 14.76
C ASP A 174 1.18 -5.23 14.44
N ASP A 175 0.47 -6.15 15.08
CA ASP A 175 0.56 -7.57 14.75
C ASP A 175 -0.56 -7.98 13.80
N PHE A 176 -0.23 -8.10 12.52
CA PHE A 176 -1.14 -8.57 11.48
C PHE A 176 -1.34 -10.08 11.45
N ARG A 177 -0.67 -10.83 12.34
CA ARG A 177 -0.82 -12.29 12.52
C ARG A 177 -0.82 -13.05 11.19
N LYS A 178 0.21 -12.78 10.35
CA LYS A 178 0.42 -13.43 9.05
C LYS A 178 -0.74 -13.26 8.06
N LEU A 179 -1.33 -12.08 8.02
CA LEU A 179 -2.47 -11.77 7.16
C LEU A 179 -2.20 -12.05 5.66
N ILE A 180 -0.94 -12.02 5.20
CA ILE A 180 -0.56 -12.39 3.83
C ILE A 180 -0.84 -13.87 3.57
N ASP A 181 -0.52 -14.76 4.52
CA ASP A 181 -0.78 -16.19 4.39
C ASP A 181 -2.29 -16.47 4.38
N VAL A 182 -3.05 -15.80 5.26
CA VAL A 182 -4.51 -15.90 5.31
C VAL A 182 -5.15 -15.40 4.00
N ALA A 183 -4.62 -14.33 3.42
CA ALA A 183 -5.08 -13.84 2.11
C ALA A 183 -4.86 -14.88 1.00
N LEU A 184 -3.68 -15.53 0.98
CA LEU A 184 -3.39 -16.60 0.04
C LEU A 184 -4.38 -17.76 0.18
N ASP A 185 -4.59 -18.24 1.42
CA ASP A 185 -5.48 -19.38 1.71
C ASP A 185 -6.94 -19.07 1.35
N SER A 186 -7.34 -17.80 1.44
CA SER A 186 -8.68 -17.32 1.10
C SER A 186 -8.85 -16.94 -0.38
N GLY A 187 -7.79 -17.07 -1.21
CA GLY A 187 -7.83 -16.69 -2.62
C GLY A 187 -7.87 -15.17 -2.85
N VAL A 188 -7.45 -14.37 -1.87
CA VAL A 188 -7.34 -12.90 -1.94
C VAL A 188 -5.93 -12.51 -2.35
N GLY A 189 -5.79 -11.71 -3.40
CA GLY A 189 -4.49 -11.20 -3.84
C GLY A 189 -3.92 -10.18 -2.85
N ALA A 190 -2.84 -10.53 -2.16
CA ALA A 190 -2.15 -9.60 -1.28
C ALA A 190 -1.31 -8.60 -2.11
N ILE A 191 -1.45 -7.32 -1.79
CA ILE A 191 -0.66 -6.22 -2.37
C ILE A 191 0.19 -5.63 -1.25
N GLY A 192 1.51 -5.83 -1.30
CA GLY A 192 2.42 -5.27 -0.30
C GLY A 192 2.49 -3.75 -0.39
N VAL A 193 2.18 -3.07 0.68
CA VAL A 193 2.25 -1.59 0.74
C VAL A 193 3.13 -1.13 1.89
N ARG A 194 3.51 0.16 1.85
CA ARG A 194 4.38 0.78 2.84
C ARG A 194 5.78 0.15 2.91
N VAL A 195 6.25 -0.37 1.79
CA VAL A 195 7.56 -1.03 1.62
C VAL A 195 8.72 -0.23 2.22
N LEU A 196 8.69 1.09 2.08
CA LEU A 196 9.69 2.00 2.65
C LEU A 196 9.26 2.64 3.97
N ALA A 197 8.24 2.09 4.67
CA ALA A 197 7.71 2.62 5.95
C ALA A 197 7.47 4.15 5.88
N GLY A 198 6.78 4.61 4.82
CA GLY A 198 6.54 6.03 4.59
C GLY A 198 7.80 6.87 4.32
N GLY A 199 8.93 6.24 4.06
CA GLY A 199 10.25 6.85 3.82
C GLY A 199 11.25 6.63 4.95
N ALA A 200 10.86 6.13 6.12
CA ALA A 200 11.76 5.89 7.25
C ALA A 200 12.88 4.91 6.89
N LEU A 201 12.58 3.90 6.06
CA LEU A 201 13.56 2.93 5.57
C LEU A 201 14.55 3.49 4.54
N SER A 202 14.53 4.80 4.26
CA SER A 202 15.66 5.49 3.64
C SER A 202 16.81 5.78 4.64
N GLY A 203 16.54 5.69 5.95
CA GLY A 203 17.47 6.07 7.01
C GLY A 203 17.62 7.59 7.18
N ASN A 204 16.81 8.40 6.49
CA ASN A 204 16.89 9.86 6.51
C ASN A 204 15.64 10.48 7.13
N GLU A 205 15.84 11.36 8.10
CA GLU A 205 14.75 12.12 8.72
C GLU A 205 14.24 13.25 7.82
N ASN A 206 15.10 13.78 6.94
CA ASN A 206 14.71 14.80 5.99
C ASN A 206 13.94 14.19 4.81
N ARG A 207 12.68 14.56 4.70
CA ARG A 207 11.80 14.08 3.64
C ARG A 207 12.02 14.83 2.33
N HIS A 208 11.87 14.12 1.21
CA HIS A 208 11.94 14.76 -0.10
C HIS A 208 10.84 15.84 -0.23
N PRO A 209 11.12 17.05 -0.77
CA PRO A 209 10.14 18.13 -0.89
C PRO A 209 8.87 17.78 -1.66
N LEU A 210 8.96 16.86 -2.63
CA LEU A 210 7.81 16.35 -3.39
C LEU A 210 7.00 15.29 -2.62
N GLY A 211 7.57 14.73 -1.56
CA GLY A 211 6.88 13.79 -0.69
C GLY A 211 5.84 14.46 0.23
N MET A 212 5.14 13.65 1.00
CA MET A 212 4.28 14.14 2.09
C MET A 212 5.16 14.85 3.13
N PRO A 213 4.77 16.04 3.62
CA PRO A 213 5.59 16.79 4.60
C PRO A 213 5.69 16.05 5.94
N SER A 214 4.67 15.30 6.32
CA SER A 214 4.65 14.42 7.48
C SER A 214 3.94 13.12 7.13
N VAL A 215 4.35 12.04 7.74
CA VAL A 215 3.70 10.72 7.64
C VAL A 215 3.52 10.20 9.05
N ALA A 216 2.32 9.80 9.39
CA ALA A 216 2.08 9.05 10.61
C ALA A 216 2.89 7.74 10.55
N PRO A 217 3.46 7.28 11.65
CA PRO A 217 4.04 5.95 11.74
C PRO A 217 3.02 4.92 11.30
N ILE A 218 3.46 3.94 10.54
CA ILE A 218 2.53 2.96 9.97
C ILE A 218 2.85 1.61 10.56
N GLY A 219 2.05 1.25 11.54
CA GLY A 219 2.20 0.02 12.28
C GLY A 219 3.36 -0.02 13.27
N SER A 220 4.13 1.07 13.42
CA SER A 220 5.25 1.13 14.38
C SER A 220 4.87 1.76 15.71
N GLU A 221 3.66 2.28 15.86
CA GLU A 221 3.05 2.82 17.09
C GLU A 221 3.82 3.99 17.76
N THR A 222 4.85 4.53 17.13
CA THR A 222 5.71 5.57 17.73
C THR A 222 5.69 6.86 16.91
N ASP A 223 6.83 7.30 16.43
CA ASP A 223 7.00 8.48 15.60
C ASP A 223 7.98 8.19 14.45
N TYR A 224 7.97 9.05 13.45
CA TYR A 224 8.82 8.89 12.26
C TYR A 224 10.32 8.86 12.58
N SER A 225 10.79 9.61 13.59
CA SER A 225 12.20 9.63 14.00
C SER A 225 12.60 8.28 14.61
N THR A 226 11.74 7.69 15.43
CA THR A 226 11.94 6.34 15.99
C THR A 226 12.00 5.29 14.87
N ASP A 227 11.13 5.38 13.87
CA ASP A 227 11.18 4.49 12.70
C ASP A 227 12.48 4.63 11.92
N VAL A 228 12.98 5.85 11.73
CA VAL A 228 14.29 6.09 11.09
C VAL A 228 15.43 5.52 11.93
N GLN A 229 15.38 5.65 13.25
CA GLN A 229 16.40 5.06 14.14
C GLN A 229 16.40 3.53 14.06
N ARG A 230 15.23 2.89 14.02
CA ARG A 230 15.10 1.43 13.81
C ARG A 230 15.62 1.03 12.42
N ALA A 231 15.29 1.79 11.37
CA ALA A 231 15.78 1.57 10.02
C ALA A 231 17.32 1.59 9.95
N ARG A 232 17.96 2.50 10.67
CA ARG A 232 19.44 2.60 10.73
C ARG A 232 20.11 1.39 11.39
N GLN A 233 19.39 0.59 12.18
CA GLN A 233 19.95 -0.64 12.74
C GLN A 233 20.25 -1.70 11.68
N PHE A 234 19.69 -1.56 10.46
CA PHE A 234 20.01 -2.42 9.32
C PHE A 234 21.26 -1.98 8.53
N ILE A 235 21.89 -0.83 8.85
CA ILE A 235 23.11 -0.33 8.15
C ILE A 235 24.24 -1.37 8.10
N PRO A 236 24.52 -2.16 9.17
CA PRO A 236 25.54 -3.20 9.11
C PRO A 236 25.34 -4.22 7.98
N LEU A 237 24.10 -4.45 7.53
CA LEU A 237 23.81 -5.32 6.40
C LEU A 237 24.23 -4.70 5.07
N ILE A 238 24.17 -3.37 4.97
CA ILE A 238 24.67 -2.65 3.80
C ILE A 238 26.19 -2.71 3.76
N GLU A 239 26.85 -2.48 4.89
CA GLU A 239 28.31 -2.57 5.04
C GLU A 239 28.83 -3.99 4.76
N ALA A 240 28.06 -5.01 5.10
CA ALA A 240 28.33 -6.42 4.79
C ALA A 240 28.05 -6.80 3.31
N GLY A 241 27.49 -5.89 2.51
CA GLY A 241 27.27 -6.08 1.08
C GLY A 241 26.00 -6.84 0.69
N TYR A 242 25.03 -7.05 1.61
CA TYR A 242 23.76 -7.71 1.28
C TYR A 242 22.86 -6.87 0.37
N ALA A 243 22.98 -5.54 0.46
CA ALA A 243 22.33 -4.59 -0.42
C ALA A 243 23.19 -3.33 -0.55
N ALA A 244 22.97 -2.51 -1.59
CA ALA A 244 23.73 -1.27 -1.79
C ALA A 244 23.18 -0.09 -0.97
N SER A 245 21.94 -0.20 -0.46
CA SER A 245 21.27 0.85 0.33
C SER A 245 20.13 0.28 1.16
N LEU A 246 19.70 1.04 2.18
CA LEU A 246 18.51 0.68 2.98
C LEU A 246 17.24 0.54 2.13
N PRO A 247 16.92 1.45 1.17
CA PRO A 247 15.78 1.24 0.28
C PRO A 247 15.87 -0.04 -0.55
N GLU A 248 17.06 -0.39 -1.08
CA GLU A 248 17.25 -1.66 -1.78
C GLU A 248 16.99 -2.85 -0.85
N LEU A 249 17.55 -2.82 0.35
CA LEU A 249 17.33 -3.88 1.35
C LEU A 249 15.84 -4.05 1.65
N ALA A 250 15.13 -2.94 1.89
CA ALA A 250 13.70 -2.96 2.20
C ALA A 250 12.85 -3.50 1.04
N ILE A 251 13.12 -3.09 -0.18
CA ILE A 251 12.40 -3.58 -1.37
C ILE A 251 12.64 -5.07 -1.54
N ARG A 252 13.90 -5.50 -1.49
CA ARG A 252 14.27 -6.91 -1.67
C ARG A 252 13.77 -7.79 -0.53
N TYR A 253 13.68 -7.27 0.69
CA TYR A 253 13.02 -7.97 1.81
C TYR A 253 11.56 -8.29 1.48
N VAL A 254 10.79 -7.30 1.03
CA VAL A 254 9.37 -7.50 0.72
C VAL A 254 9.17 -8.50 -0.40
N ILE A 255 9.93 -8.41 -1.49
CA ILE A 255 9.83 -9.37 -2.60
C ILE A 255 10.46 -10.73 -2.29
N SER A 256 11.10 -10.90 -1.13
CA SER A 256 11.56 -12.21 -0.65
C SER A 256 10.42 -13.05 -0.08
N ASN A 257 9.25 -12.46 0.18
CA ASN A 257 8.07 -13.23 0.55
C ASN A 257 7.47 -13.90 -0.70
N PRO A 258 7.52 -15.23 -0.82
CA PRO A 258 7.18 -15.93 -2.06
C PRO A 258 5.68 -15.93 -2.37
N VAL A 259 4.83 -15.60 -1.37
CA VAL A 259 3.38 -15.59 -1.55
C VAL A 259 2.80 -14.18 -1.77
N LEU A 260 3.66 -13.16 -1.80
CA LEU A 260 3.27 -11.79 -2.10
C LEU A 260 3.42 -11.48 -3.60
N PRO A 261 2.33 -11.48 -4.38
CA PRO A 261 2.41 -11.42 -5.85
C PRO A 261 2.81 -10.05 -6.40
N THR A 262 2.57 -8.97 -5.65
CA THR A 262 2.90 -7.61 -6.07
C THR A 262 3.11 -6.70 -4.88
N THR A 263 3.81 -5.58 -5.13
CA THR A 263 4.07 -4.56 -4.10
C THR A 263 4.04 -3.17 -4.72
N GLU A 264 3.58 -2.21 -3.94
CA GLU A 264 3.49 -0.80 -4.33
C GLU A 264 4.55 0.01 -3.60
N ILE A 265 5.29 0.81 -4.35
CA ILE A 265 6.36 1.65 -3.82
C ILE A 265 6.00 3.12 -4.09
N GLY A 266 5.88 3.91 -3.02
CA GLY A 266 5.73 5.36 -3.13
C GLY A 266 7.08 5.99 -3.51
N ILE A 267 7.08 6.80 -4.56
CA ILE A 267 8.26 7.48 -5.09
C ILE A 267 8.01 8.98 -5.22
N ALA A 268 9.07 9.79 -5.19
CA ALA A 268 8.99 11.22 -5.43
C ALA A 268 9.59 11.63 -6.79
N THR A 269 10.55 10.89 -7.32
CA THR A 269 11.27 11.23 -8.57
C THR A 269 11.39 10.02 -9.50
N LEU A 270 11.69 10.30 -10.78
CA LEU A 270 12.00 9.24 -11.76
C LEU A 270 13.23 8.44 -11.34
N GLU A 271 14.23 9.09 -10.74
CA GLU A 271 15.42 8.41 -10.26
C GLU A 271 15.12 7.39 -9.15
N GLU A 272 14.27 7.76 -8.18
CA GLU A 272 13.79 6.82 -7.15
C GLU A 272 13.03 5.63 -7.76
N LEU A 273 12.22 5.88 -8.80
CA LEU A 273 11.54 4.80 -9.53
C LEU A 273 12.55 3.85 -10.20
N GLN A 274 13.57 4.40 -10.85
CA GLN A 274 14.61 3.63 -11.50
C GLN A 274 15.41 2.79 -10.50
N GLN A 275 15.76 3.38 -9.35
CA GLN A 275 16.43 2.66 -8.25
C GLN A 275 15.55 1.54 -7.68
N ALA A 276 14.27 1.79 -7.49
CA ALA A 276 13.33 0.78 -7.01
C ALA A 276 13.20 -0.40 -7.99
N ALA A 277 13.05 -0.11 -9.28
CA ALA A 277 13.02 -1.14 -10.32
C ALA A 277 14.33 -1.94 -10.41
N ALA A 278 15.48 -1.25 -10.28
CA ALA A 278 16.77 -1.93 -10.23
C ALA A 278 16.91 -2.85 -9.01
N ALA A 279 16.38 -2.44 -7.85
CA ALA A 279 16.34 -3.28 -6.65
C ALA A 279 15.50 -4.55 -6.86
N VAL A 280 14.31 -4.42 -7.46
CA VAL A 280 13.44 -5.56 -7.79
C VAL A 280 14.13 -6.51 -8.77
N ASN A 281 14.80 -5.99 -9.78
CA ASN A 281 15.51 -6.80 -10.79
C ASN A 281 16.71 -7.58 -10.22
N LYS A 282 17.24 -7.23 -9.06
CA LYS A 282 18.24 -8.03 -8.34
C LYS A 282 17.64 -9.28 -7.68
N GLY A 283 16.33 -9.38 -7.59
CA GLY A 283 15.63 -10.49 -6.98
C GLY A 283 15.63 -10.49 -5.45
N PRO A 284 15.12 -11.56 -4.84
CA PRO A 284 15.03 -11.73 -3.39
C PRO A 284 16.39 -11.62 -2.70
N LEU A 285 16.36 -11.39 -1.39
CA LEU A 285 17.55 -11.49 -0.53
C LEU A 285 17.96 -12.96 -0.35
N SER A 286 19.24 -13.19 -0.03
CA SER A 286 19.69 -14.53 0.37
C SER A 286 19.12 -14.95 1.72
N ASP A 287 19.04 -16.25 1.98
CA ASP A 287 18.61 -16.80 3.28
C ASP A 287 19.45 -16.28 4.44
N ASP A 288 20.76 -16.07 4.21
CA ASP A 288 21.65 -15.50 5.22
C ASP A 288 21.29 -14.05 5.53
N ALA A 289 21.02 -13.23 4.51
CA ALA A 289 20.55 -11.85 4.71
C ALA A 289 19.22 -11.81 5.50
N LEU A 290 18.27 -12.66 5.16
CA LEU A 290 16.99 -12.78 5.88
C LEU A 290 17.20 -13.23 7.34
N ALA A 291 18.12 -14.15 7.59
CA ALA A 291 18.47 -14.57 8.95
C ALA A 291 19.10 -13.44 9.77
N GLN A 292 19.96 -12.60 9.17
CA GLN A 292 20.51 -11.43 9.85
C GLN A 292 19.43 -10.36 10.11
N ILE A 293 18.51 -10.13 9.19
CA ILE A 293 17.36 -9.22 9.38
C ILE A 293 16.56 -9.66 10.61
N LYS A 294 16.23 -10.95 10.73
CA LYS A 294 15.49 -11.50 11.89
C LYS A 294 16.20 -11.26 13.21
N LYS A 295 17.53 -11.35 13.25
CA LYS A 295 18.30 -11.05 14.48
C LYS A 295 18.18 -9.58 14.88
N ILE A 296 18.22 -8.67 13.90
CA ILE A 296 18.04 -7.24 14.15
C ILE A 296 16.62 -6.94 14.62
N GLN A 297 15.61 -7.50 13.94
CA GLN A 297 14.21 -7.35 14.35
C GLN A 297 13.96 -7.89 15.77
N ALA A 298 14.55 -9.02 16.13
CA ALA A 298 14.45 -9.57 17.48
C ALA A 298 15.03 -8.63 18.56
N ALA A 299 15.98 -7.78 18.22
CA ALA A 299 16.54 -6.79 19.14
C ALA A 299 15.63 -5.56 19.36
N PHE A 300 14.56 -5.39 18.59
CA PHE A 300 13.59 -4.30 18.81
C PHE A 300 12.75 -4.48 20.07
N VAL A 301 12.68 -5.70 20.61
CA VAL A 301 11.94 -6.05 21.84
C VAL A 301 12.84 -6.19 23.07
N ALA A 302 14.13 -5.99 22.94
CA ALA A 302 15.13 -6.00 24.02
C ALA A 302 15.35 -4.56 24.51
#